data_67f5c6812c5a67e818d34d6ae75c1bf1
#
_entry.id   67f5c6812c5a67e818d34d6ae75c1bf1
#
_cell.length_a   1.000
_cell.length_b   1.000
_cell.length_c   1.000
_cell.angle_alpha   90.00
_cell.angle_beta   90.00
_cell.angle_gamma   90.00
#
_symmetry.space_group_name_H-M   'P 1'
#
loop_
_entity.id
_entity.type
_entity.pdbx_description
1 polymer ?
#
loop_
_entity_poly.entity_id
_entity_poly.type
_entity_poly.pdbx_seq_one_letter_code
_entity_poly.pdbx_strand_id
1 'polypeptide(L)'
;LGGRAVTDTQSIGIAWDRGCSWLHSSRANPWVAIARGVGFETYEDRHPRHVYDGARRMTATELAPLRALEERIERELAAAGARGLDIPAEAALSEATRADPWYALAAASGTAWEGVEYANFSVLDQHHYVEDGPDLLIPKGYGALLAQYARDLPVRLATPVSRIDWRGDGAVVETPAGRVRT
;
A
#
# COMPACT_ATOMS: atom_id res chain seq x y z
N LEU A 1 -13.16 -0.60 -15.42
CA LEU A 1 -12.94 0.30 -14.28
C LEU A 1 -11.99 -0.33 -13.27
N GLY A 2 -11.35 0.49 -12.43
CA GLY A 2 -10.55 0.03 -11.31
C GLY A 2 -9.03 0.14 -11.49
N GLY A 3 -8.50 0.05 -12.71
CA GLY A 3 -7.06 0.14 -12.92
C GLY A 3 -6.28 -0.88 -12.10
N ARG A 4 -5.59 -0.45 -11.03
CA ARG A 4 -4.86 -1.31 -10.07
C ARG A 4 -5.75 -2.01 -9.03
N ALA A 5 -7.06 -1.75 -9.04
CA ALA A 5 -8.07 -2.40 -8.20
C ALA A 5 -8.92 -3.34 -9.05
N VAL A 6 -8.51 -4.59 -9.15
CA VAL A 6 -9.18 -5.61 -9.97
C VAL A 6 -9.52 -6.80 -9.09
N THR A 7 -10.81 -7.09 -8.93
CA THR A 7 -11.27 -8.32 -8.29
C THR A 7 -11.50 -9.39 -9.35
N ASP A 8 -10.81 -10.51 -9.24
CA ASP A 8 -11.02 -11.70 -10.06
C ASP A 8 -11.94 -12.67 -9.32
N THR A 9 -13.02 -13.09 -9.97
CA THR A 9 -14.00 -14.02 -9.40
C THR A 9 -14.03 -15.36 -10.14
N GLN A 10 -13.20 -15.55 -11.17
CA GLN A 10 -13.27 -16.68 -12.09
C GLN A 10 -12.09 -17.65 -11.96
N SER A 11 -10.87 -17.13 -11.79
CA SER A 11 -9.65 -17.94 -11.89
C SER A 11 -9.54 -19.06 -10.85
N ILE A 12 -10.02 -18.83 -9.61
CA ILE A 12 -9.91 -19.77 -8.50
C ILE A 12 -11.24 -20.05 -7.79
N GLY A 13 -12.35 -19.57 -8.36
CA GLY A 13 -13.70 -19.84 -7.85
C GLY A 13 -14.11 -19.04 -6.62
N ILE A 14 -13.26 -18.16 -6.10
CA ILE A 14 -13.54 -17.18 -5.05
C ILE A 14 -13.15 -15.78 -5.50
N ALA A 15 -13.77 -14.76 -4.91
CA ALA A 15 -13.36 -13.38 -5.14
C ALA A 15 -11.97 -13.13 -4.53
N TRP A 16 -11.03 -12.62 -5.32
CA TRP A 16 -9.72 -12.21 -4.85
C TRP A 16 -9.21 -10.98 -5.61
N ASP A 17 -8.51 -10.12 -4.92
CA ASP A 17 -7.98 -8.90 -5.50
C ASP A 17 -6.59 -9.14 -6.09
N ARG A 18 -6.43 -8.79 -7.37
CA ARG A 18 -5.16 -8.88 -8.14
C ARG A 18 -4.29 -7.63 -7.98
N GLY A 19 -4.66 -6.73 -7.13
CA GLY A 19 -4.00 -5.47 -6.86
C GLY A 19 -4.22 -5.04 -5.43
N CYS A 20 -4.69 -3.80 -5.22
CA CYS A 20 -5.00 -3.33 -3.87
C CYS A 20 -6.12 -4.13 -3.23
N SER A 21 -5.97 -4.43 -1.94
CA SER A 21 -6.90 -5.25 -1.16
C SER A 21 -7.31 -4.61 0.15
N TRP A 22 -6.48 -3.71 0.70
CA TRP A 22 -6.68 -3.14 2.03
C TRP A 22 -7.29 -1.75 2.01
N LEU A 23 -8.17 -1.50 2.97
CA LEU A 23 -8.58 -0.18 3.40
C LEU A 23 -7.71 0.20 4.60
N HIS A 24 -6.56 0.82 4.33
CA HIS A 24 -5.65 1.32 5.36
C HIS A 24 -6.28 2.48 6.13
N SER A 25 -5.81 2.71 7.36
CA SER A 25 -6.28 3.81 8.21
C SER A 25 -7.80 3.85 8.36
N SER A 26 -8.40 2.73 8.71
CA SER A 26 -9.86 2.51 8.60
C SER A 26 -10.74 3.51 9.37
N ARG A 27 -10.22 4.18 10.40
CA ARG A 27 -10.96 5.21 11.13
C ARG A 27 -11.11 6.51 10.34
N ALA A 28 -10.10 6.86 9.53
CA ALA A 28 -10.08 8.07 8.71
C ALA A 28 -10.40 7.79 7.22
N ASN A 29 -10.37 6.54 6.77
CA ASN A 29 -10.54 6.18 5.37
C ASN A 29 -11.99 6.32 4.90
N PRO A 30 -12.30 7.24 3.97
CA PRO A 30 -13.67 7.46 3.50
C PRO A 30 -14.26 6.24 2.79
N TRP A 31 -13.43 5.35 2.24
CA TRP A 31 -13.91 4.13 1.58
C TRP A 31 -14.58 3.15 2.52
N VAL A 32 -14.32 3.21 3.83
CA VAL A 32 -15.03 2.40 4.83
C VAL A 32 -16.51 2.78 4.90
N ALA A 33 -16.81 4.09 4.93
CA ALA A 33 -18.18 4.57 4.91
C ALA A 33 -18.87 4.31 3.57
N ILE A 34 -18.15 4.50 2.46
CA ILE A 34 -18.64 4.21 1.11
C ILE A 34 -18.98 2.72 0.97
N ALA A 35 -18.08 1.82 1.38
CA ALA A 35 -18.31 0.37 1.34
C ALA A 35 -19.62 0.00 2.05
N ARG A 36 -19.79 0.49 3.28
CA ARG A 36 -21.02 0.28 4.05
C ARG A 36 -22.25 0.82 3.34
N GLY A 37 -22.15 2.03 2.77
CA GLY A 37 -23.26 2.70 2.07
C GLY A 37 -23.74 1.96 0.83
N VAL A 38 -22.85 1.20 0.14
CA VAL A 38 -23.18 0.40 -1.04
C VAL A 38 -23.35 -1.10 -0.74
N GLY A 39 -23.43 -1.48 0.54
CA GLY A 39 -23.74 -2.87 0.97
C GLY A 39 -22.56 -3.84 0.92
N PHE A 40 -21.32 -3.32 1.08
CA PHE A 40 -20.13 -4.15 1.22
C PHE A 40 -19.74 -4.27 2.70
N GLU A 41 -19.52 -5.51 3.13
CA GLU A 41 -18.95 -5.82 4.43
C GLU A 41 -17.43 -5.65 4.42
N THR A 42 -16.88 -5.32 5.59
CA THR A 42 -15.44 -5.24 5.82
C THR A 42 -15.09 -6.01 7.08
N TYR A 43 -13.88 -6.55 7.14
CA TYR A 43 -13.36 -7.22 8.34
C TYR A 43 -11.89 -6.86 8.55
N GLU A 44 -11.46 -6.87 9.81
CA GLU A 44 -10.09 -6.57 10.19
C GLU A 44 -9.15 -7.67 9.72
N ASP A 45 -8.04 -7.29 9.07
CA ASP A 45 -6.98 -8.22 8.72
C ASP A 45 -6.18 -8.60 9.97
N ARG A 46 -6.29 -9.87 10.38
CA ARG A 46 -5.61 -10.43 11.56
C ARG A 46 -4.71 -11.60 11.21
N HIS A 47 -4.20 -11.65 9.98
CA HIS A 47 -3.37 -12.76 9.55
C HIS A 47 -2.00 -12.74 10.23
N PRO A 48 -1.62 -13.80 10.97
CA PRO A 48 -0.31 -13.88 11.57
C PRO A 48 0.75 -14.05 10.46
N ARG A 49 1.81 -13.25 10.55
CA ARG A 49 2.96 -13.37 9.65
C ARG A 49 3.77 -14.62 9.99
N HIS A 50 4.04 -15.45 9.01
CA HIS A 50 4.85 -16.66 9.14
C HIS A 50 6.10 -16.58 8.26
N VAL A 51 7.24 -16.98 8.82
CA VAL A 51 8.50 -17.11 8.08
C VAL A 51 8.83 -18.59 7.97
N TYR A 52 9.28 -19.00 6.80
CA TYR A 52 9.62 -20.38 6.49
C TYR A 52 11.10 -20.49 6.05
N ASP A 53 11.76 -21.52 6.53
CA ASP A 53 13.07 -21.98 6.06
C ASP A 53 12.81 -23.24 5.21
N GLY A 54 12.80 -23.06 3.90
CA GLY A 54 12.29 -24.09 2.98
C GLY A 54 10.82 -24.39 3.25
N ALA A 55 10.49 -25.65 3.59
CA ALA A 55 9.13 -26.09 3.93
C ALA A 55 8.83 -26.00 5.44
N ARG A 56 9.80 -25.69 6.28
CA ARG A 56 9.66 -25.66 7.73
C ARG A 56 9.33 -24.27 8.23
N ARG A 57 8.23 -24.14 8.96
CA ARG A 57 7.89 -22.92 9.65
C ARG A 57 8.89 -22.64 10.80
N MET A 58 9.45 -21.44 10.83
CA MET A 58 10.34 -21.01 11.90
C MET A 58 9.57 -20.71 13.19
N THR A 59 10.20 -21.02 14.31
CA THR A 59 9.66 -20.74 15.65
C THR A 59 9.87 -19.28 16.06
N ALA A 60 9.14 -18.83 17.07
CA ALA A 60 9.31 -17.49 17.63
C ALA A 60 10.73 -17.24 18.17
N THR A 61 11.37 -18.27 18.74
CA THR A 61 12.74 -18.19 19.26
C THR A 61 13.75 -18.03 18.13
N GLU A 62 13.61 -18.76 17.02
CA GLU A 62 14.48 -18.64 15.86
C GLU A 62 14.33 -17.27 15.18
N LEU A 63 13.16 -16.66 15.25
CA LEU A 63 12.88 -15.34 14.69
C LEU A 63 13.22 -14.17 15.64
N ALA A 64 13.61 -14.44 16.87
CA ALA A 64 13.94 -13.36 17.82
C ALA A 64 15.05 -12.42 17.33
N PRO A 65 16.14 -12.88 16.67
CA PRO A 65 17.15 -11.97 16.12
C PRO A 65 16.60 -11.09 14.99
N LEU A 66 15.76 -11.64 14.10
CA LEU A 66 15.11 -10.87 13.03
C LEU A 66 14.24 -9.75 13.61
N ARG A 67 13.41 -10.05 14.62
CA ARG A 67 12.56 -9.05 15.28
C ARG A 67 13.36 -7.95 15.95
N ALA A 68 14.45 -8.31 16.63
CA ALA A 68 15.35 -7.33 17.27
C ALA A 68 16.00 -6.40 16.23
N LEU A 69 16.32 -6.93 15.04
CA LEU A 69 16.81 -6.13 13.93
C LEU A 69 15.72 -5.22 13.36
N GLU A 70 14.51 -5.73 13.12
CA GLU A 70 13.36 -4.94 12.61
C GLU A 70 13.08 -3.76 13.57
N GLU A 71 13.00 -4.01 14.88
CA GLU A 71 12.86 -2.94 15.89
C GLU A 71 14.03 -1.93 15.90
N ARG A 72 15.25 -2.38 15.60
CA ARG A 72 16.40 -1.48 15.46
C ARG A 72 16.28 -0.60 14.22
N ILE A 73 15.90 -1.18 13.09
CA ILE A 73 15.62 -0.45 11.84
C ILE A 73 14.55 0.62 12.09
N GLU A 74 13.41 0.26 12.66
CA GLU A 74 12.34 1.19 12.99
C GLU A 74 12.81 2.36 13.85
N ARG A 75 13.60 2.09 14.90
CA ARG A 75 14.16 3.14 15.77
C ARG A 75 15.11 4.08 15.02
N GLU A 76 15.98 3.54 14.15
CA GLU A 76 16.93 4.36 13.38
C GLU A 76 16.20 5.25 12.37
N LEU A 77 15.21 4.72 11.65
CA LEU A 77 14.39 5.48 10.71
C LEU A 77 13.57 6.55 11.44
N ALA A 78 12.88 6.20 12.53
CA ALA A 78 12.11 7.15 13.32
C ALA A 78 12.99 8.28 13.89
N ALA A 79 14.19 7.96 14.37
CA ALA A 79 15.13 8.96 14.87
C ALA A 79 15.61 9.92 13.78
N ALA A 80 15.82 9.45 12.55
CA ALA A 80 16.18 10.26 11.42
C ALA A 80 15.01 11.18 10.98
N GLY A 81 13.81 10.63 10.86
CA GLY A 81 12.60 11.37 10.52
C GLY A 81 12.27 12.46 11.55
N ALA A 82 12.36 12.13 12.85
CA ALA A 82 12.14 13.10 13.93
C ALA A 82 13.11 14.30 13.92
N ARG A 83 14.28 14.14 13.30
CA ARG A 83 15.24 15.25 13.08
C ARG A 83 14.92 16.06 11.83
N GLY A 84 13.87 15.71 11.08
CA GLY A 84 13.50 16.38 9.84
C GLY A 84 14.43 16.04 8.67
N LEU A 85 15.11 14.89 8.68
CA LEU A 85 16.02 14.51 7.61
C LEU A 85 15.25 13.92 6.43
N ASP A 86 15.30 14.62 5.30
CA ASP A 86 14.78 14.14 4.03
C ASP A 86 15.90 13.38 3.27
N ILE A 87 16.15 12.15 3.68
CA ILE A 87 17.18 11.26 3.12
C ILE A 87 16.58 9.90 2.84
N PRO A 88 17.20 9.09 1.94
CA PRO A 88 16.82 7.69 1.75
C PRO A 88 16.86 6.91 3.07
N ALA A 89 15.88 6.02 3.28
CA ALA A 89 15.80 5.18 4.47
C ALA A 89 17.10 4.38 4.70
N GLU A 90 17.70 3.85 3.64
CA GLU A 90 18.96 3.12 3.73
C GLU A 90 20.11 3.97 4.28
N ALA A 91 20.16 5.27 3.95
CA ALA A 91 21.18 6.20 4.44
C ALA A 91 21.01 6.54 5.93
N ALA A 92 19.82 6.33 6.48
CA ALA A 92 19.53 6.53 7.90
C ALA A 92 19.98 5.35 8.78
N LEU A 93 20.23 4.17 8.16
CA LEU A 93 20.62 2.96 8.89
C LEU A 93 22.12 2.95 9.20
N SER A 94 22.47 2.53 10.42
CA SER A 94 23.86 2.37 10.83
C SER A 94 24.55 1.24 10.04
N GLU A 95 25.89 1.31 9.98
CA GLU A 95 26.69 0.22 9.38
C GLU A 95 26.44 -1.11 10.10
N ALA A 96 26.33 -1.11 11.42
CA ALA A 96 26.02 -2.29 12.23
C ALA A 96 24.67 -2.92 11.88
N THR A 97 23.67 -2.09 11.57
CA THR A 97 22.34 -2.57 11.12
C THR A 97 22.43 -3.20 9.74
N ARG A 98 23.12 -2.56 8.79
CA ARG A 98 23.29 -3.11 7.44
C ARG A 98 24.19 -4.34 7.36
N ALA A 99 25.13 -4.50 8.30
CA ALA A 99 26.00 -5.68 8.39
C ALA A 99 25.37 -6.86 9.15
N ASP A 100 24.17 -6.71 9.71
CA ASP A 100 23.49 -7.79 10.42
C ASP A 100 23.16 -8.95 9.48
N PRO A 101 23.41 -10.22 9.87
CA PRO A 101 23.11 -11.39 9.04
C PRO A 101 21.64 -11.50 8.59
N TRP A 102 20.70 -10.91 9.32
CA TRP A 102 19.27 -10.90 8.99
C TRP A 102 18.85 -9.71 8.15
N TYR A 103 19.78 -8.78 7.84
CA TYR A 103 19.43 -7.53 7.15
C TYR A 103 18.78 -7.76 5.79
N ALA A 104 19.29 -8.70 5.00
CA ALA A 104 18.70 -8.98 3.68
C ALA A 104 17.22 -9.40 3.77
N LEU A 105 16.86 -10.20 4.78
CA LEU A 105 15.46 -10.62 5.01
C LEU A 105 14.61 -9.47 5.56
N ALA A 106 15.14 -8.70 6.51
CA ALA A 106 14.43 -7.54 7.06
C ALA A 106 14.19 -6.48 5.98
N ALA A 107 15.19 -6.17 5.16
CA ALA A 107 15.08 -5.22 4.05
C ALA A 107 14.09 -5.70 2.97
N ALA A 108 14.12 -6.99 2.60
CA ALA A 108 13.14 -7.54 1.67
C ALA A 108 11.71 -7.49 2.21
N SER A 109 11.54 -7.69 3.52
CA SER A 109 10.24 -7.54 4.19
C SER A 109 9.76 -6.10 4.19
N GLY A 110 10.64 -5.14 4.50
CA GLY A 110 10.34 -3.71 4.44
C GLY A 110 9.99 -3.27 3.02
N THR A 111 10.77 -3.69 2.01
CA THR A 111 10.48 -3.43 0.59
C THR A 111 9.11 -3.97 0.18
N ALA A 112 8.74 -5.17 0.64
CA ALA A 112 7.42 -5.74 0.34
C ALA A 112 6.27 -4.95 1.00
N TRP A 113 6.51 -4.38 2.18
CA TRP A 113 5.55 -3.55 2.89
C TRP A 113 5.40 -2.16 2.27
N GLU A 114 6.51 -1.48 2.02
CA GLU A 114 6.52 -0.12 1.44
C GLU A 114 6.26 -0.10 -0.07
N GLY A 115 6.41 -1.23 -0.76
CA GLY A 115 6.33 -1.33 -2.22
C GLY A 115 7.53 -0.72 -2.95
N VAL A 116 8.59 -0.36 -2.21
CA VAL A 116 9.81 0.29 -2.73
C VAL A 116 11.00 -0.02 -1.81
N GLU A 117 12.21 -0.10 -2.36
CA GLU A 117 13.43 -0.37 -1.61
C GLU A 117 13.82 0.82 -0.72
N TYR A 118 14.51 0.54 0.39
CA TYR A 118 14.97 1.54 1.37
C TYR A 118 15.85 2.65 0.78
N ALA A 119 16.50 2.38 -0.35
CA ALA A 119 17.26 3.41 -1.07
C ALA A 119 16.40 4.44 -1.80
N ASN A 120 15.10 4.17 -1.98
CA ASN A 120 14.22 4.91 -2.88
C ASN A 120 13.05 5.63 -2.19
N PHE A 121 12.93 5.58 -0.86
CA PHE A 121 11.93 6.37 -0.14
C PHE A 121 12.56 7.20 0.99
N SER A 122 11.91 8.32 1.31
CA SER A 122 12.36 9.27 2.32
C SER A 122 11.94 8.84 3.73
N VAL A 123 12.88 8.90 4.69
CA VAL A 123 12.54 8.72 6.11
C VAL A 123 11.64 9.82 6.65
N LEU A 124 11.69 11.01 6.07
CA LEU A 124 10.82 12.12 6.47
C LEU A 124 9.38 11.86 6.06
N ASP A 125 9.18 11.35 4.84
CA ASP A 125 7.85 10.98 4.35
C ASP A 125 7.24 9.86 5.21
N GLN A 126 8.01 8.81 5.50
CA GLN A 126 7.59 7.73 6.41
C GLN A 126 7.26 8.26 7.81
N HIS A 127 8.06 9.21 8.34
CA HIS A 127 7.81 9.83 9.65
C HIS A 127 6.48 10.60 9.70
N HIS A 128 6.06 11.19 8.59
CA HIS A 128 4.79 11.90 8.47
C HIS A 128 3.60 10.97 8.19
N TYR A 129 3.85 9.71 7.84
CA TYR A 129 2.78 8.75 7.64
C TYR A 129 2.12 8.42 8.99
N VAL A 130 0.81 8.61 9.05
CA VAL A 130 0.00 8.32 10.24
C VAL A 130 -1.00 7.24 9.88
N GLU A 131 -0.88 6.10 10.54
CA GLU A 131 -1.87 5.03 10.44
C GLU A 131 -2.95 5.21 11.51
N ASP A 132 -4.21 5.35 11.09
CA ASP A 132 -5.35 5.54 11.98
C ASP A 132 -6.36 4.39 11.87
N GLY A 133 -6.21 3.44 12.77
CA GLY A 133 -7.05 2.25 12.86
C GLY A 133 -6.51 1.04 12.08
N PRO A 134 -7.13 -0.13 12.27
CA PRO A 134 -6.70 -1.36 11.65
C PRO A 134 -6.93 -1.36 10.14
N ASP A 135 -6.16 -2.17 9.43
CA ASP A 135 -6.41 -2.48 8.04
C ASP A 135 -7.64 -3.37 7.88
N LEU A 136 -8.50 -3.01 6.94
CA LEU A 136 -9.70 -3.79 6.65
C LEU A 136 -9.61 -4.42 5.26
N LEU A 137 -10.12 -5.65 5.16
CA LEU A 137 -10.31 -6.38 3.92
C LEU A 137 -11.79 -6.42 3.53
N ILE A 138 -12.06 -6.63 2.25
CA ILE A 138 -13.41 -6.67 1.66
C ILE A 138 -13.66 -8.08 1.09
N PRO A 139 -14.54 -8.91 1.67
CA PRO A 139 -14.75 -10.30 1.21
C PRO A 139 -15.16 -10.41 -0.27
N LYS A 140 -15.92 -9.44 -0.77
CA LYS A 140 -16.35 -9.37 -2.17
C LYS A 140 -15.32 -8.76 -3.11
N GLY A 141 -14.19 -8.29 -2.58
CA GLY A 141 -13.10 -7.65 -3.29
C GLY A 141 -13.19 -6.13 -3.39
N TYR A 142 -12.02 -5.48 -3.32
CA TYR A 142 -11.87 -4.03 -3.42
C TYR A 142 -12.23 -3.52 -4.82
N GLY A 143 -11.80 -4.23 -5.88
CA GLY A 143 -12.17 -3.87 -7.25
C GLY A 143 -13.66 -3.96 -7.51
N ALA A 144 -14.36 -4.92 -6.87
CA ALA A 144 -15.81 -5.02 -6.94
C ALA A 144 -16.51 -3.85 -6.24
N LEU A 145 -15.98 -3.38 -5.10
CA LEU A 145 -16.46 -2.16 -4.43
C LEU A 145 -16.35 -0.94 -5.35
N LEU A 146 -15.19 -0.75 -5.99
CA LEU A 146 -14.98 0.36 -6.91
C LEU A 146 -15.93 0.29 -8.13
N ALA A 147 -16.13 -0.90 -8.69
CA ALA A 147 -17.04 -1.10 -9.80
C ALA A 147 -18.50 -0.77 -9.40
N GLN A 148 -18.90 -1.13 -8.18
CA GLN A 148 -20.22 -0.82 -7.65
C GLN A 148 -20.40 0.69 -7.43
N TYR A 149 -19.41 1.34 -6.79
CA TYR A 149 -19.43 2.78 -6.53
C TYR A 149 -19.48 3.60 -7.82
N ALA A 150 -18.74 3.17 -8.85
CA ALA A 150 -18.63 3.89 -10.12
C ALA A 150 -19.72 3.52 -11.14
N ARG A 151 -20.71 2.70 -10.77
CA ARG A 151 -21.74 2.19 -11.71
C ARG A 151 -22.44 3.29 -12.49
N ASP A 152 -22.81 4.38 -11.81
CA ASP A 152 -23.61 5.45 -12.37
C ASP A 152 -22.76 6.66 -12.81
N LEU A 153 -21.43 6.54 -12.78
CA LEU A 153 -20.54 7.58 -13.24
C LEU A 153 -20.45 7.56 -14.79
N PRO A 154 -20.47 8.72 -15.46
CA PRO A 154 -20.37 8.83 -16.92
C PRO A 154 -18.94 8.58 -17.41
N VAL A 155 -18.42 7.37 -17.21
CA VAL A 155 -17.05 7.00 -17.58
C VAL A 155 -16.98 6.54 -19.04
N ARG A 156 -16.12 7.16 -19.83
CA ARG A 156 -15.76 6.69 -21.18
C ARG A 156 -14.56 5.76 -21.09
N LEU A 157 -14.79 4.48 -21.34
CA LEU A 157 -13.72 3.47 -21.43
C LEU A 157 -12.95 3.61 -22.75
N ALA A 158 -11.76 2.99 -22.83
CA ALA A 158 -10.88 3.02 -24.00
C ALA A 158 -10.56 4.45 -24.50
N THR A 159 -10.59 5.43 -23.58
CA THR A 159 -10.32 6.83 -23.88
C THR A 159 -9.15 7.31 -23.01
N PRO A 160 -7.91 6.91 -23.32
CA PRO A 160 -6.75 7.30 -22.53
C PRO A 160 -6.52 8.81 -22.63
N VAL A 161 -6.21 9.42 -21.48
CA VAL A 161 -5.76 10.81 -21.42
C VAL A 161 -4.31 10.87 -21.88
N SER A 162 -4.01 11.69 -22.88
CA SER A 162 -2.65 11.89 -23.38
C SER A 162 -1.95 13.09 -22.75
N ARG A 163 -2.73 14.11 -22.35
CA ARG A 163 -2.21 15.33 -21.72
C ARG A 163 -3.26 15.99 -20.84
N ILE A 164 -2.80 16.54 -19.72
CA ILE A 164 -3.56 17.45 -18.87
C ILE A 164 -2.79 18.75 -18.78
N ASP A 165 -3.40 19.87 -19.16
CA ASP A 165 -2.86 21.22 -19.00
C ASP A 165 -3.72 21.99 -17.99
N TRP A 166 -3.11 22.35 -16.85
CA TRP A 166 -3.75 23.07 -15.72
C TRP A 166 -3.08 24.42 -15.43
N ARG A 167 -2.34 25.00 -16.41
CA ARG A 167 -1.58 26.25 -16.22
C ARG A 167 -2.43 27.52 -16.35
N GLY A 168 -3.71 27.40 -16.65
CA GLY A 168 -4.66 28.53 -16.77
C GLY A 168 -5.85 28.34 -15.83
N ASP A 169 -6.91 29.11 -16.08
CA ASP A 169 -8.18 28.93 -15.39
C ASP A 169 -8.81 27.61 -15.80
N GLY A 170 -8.90 26.66 -14.86
CA GLY A 170 -9.39 25.31 -15.08
C GLY A 170 -8.36 24.35 -15.66
N ALA A 171 -8.84 23.23 -16.23
CA ALA A 171 -7.98 22.23 -16.84
C ALA A 171 -8.44 21.91 -18.29
N VAL A 172 -7.46 21.64 -19.16
CA VAL A 172 -7.71 21.10 -20.51
C VAL A 172 -7.18 19.68 -20.58
N VAL A 173 -8.05 18.73 -20.86
CA VAL A 173 -7.72 17.30 -20.96
C VAL A 173 -7.76 16.89 -22.44
N GLU A 174 -6.66 16.33 -22.94
CA GLU A 174 -6.56 15.84 -24.32
C GLU A 174 -6.72 14.32 -24.36
N THR A 175 -7.58 13.86 -25.26
CA THR A 175 -7.85 12.43 -25.52
C THR A 175 -7.97 12.18 -27.01
N PRO A 176 -7.91 10.91 -27.49
CA PRO A 176 -8.21 10.58 -28.89
C PRO A 176 -9.62 10.98 -29.33
N ALA A 177 -10.56 11.12 -28.39
CA ALA A 177 -11.94 11.56 -28.66
C ALA A 177 -12.13 13.09 -28.67
N GLY A 178 -11.06 13.86 -28.48
CA GLY A 178 -11.08 15.32 -28.46
C GLY A 178 -10.62 15.91 -27.12
N ARG A 179 -10.84 17.23 -26.98
CA ARG A 179 -10.47 18.01 -25.79
C ARG A 179 -11.67 18.26 -24.90
N VAL A 180 -11.46 18.10 -23.58
CA VAL A 180 -12.44 18.48 -22.56
C VAL A 180 -11.86 19.63 -21.76
N ARG A 181 -12.68 20.65 -21.49
CA ARG A 181 -12.34 21.78 -20.60
C ARG A 181 -13.23 21.74 -19.37
N THR A 182 -12.64 22.02 -18.20
CA THR A 182 -13.34 22.11 -16.92
C THR A 182 -13.15 23.50 -16.34
#